data_3b9d427ee7f32a26ccd027f176ecf87a
#
_entry.id   3b9d427ee7f32a26ccd027f176ecf87a
#
_cell.length_a   1.000
_cell.length_b   1.000
_cell.length_c   1.000
_cell.angle_alpha   90.00
_cell.angle_beta   90.00
_cell.angle_gamma   90.00
#
_symmetry.space_group_name_H-M   'P 1'
#
loop_
_entity.id
_entity.type
_entity.pdbx_description
1 polymer ?
#
loop_
_entity_poly.entity_id
_entity_poly.type
_entity_poly.pdbx_seq_one_letter_code
_entity_poly.pdbx_strand_id
1 'polypeptide(L)'
;MKIENVKVYDLEESIKASKYPMAVDTESCNSNITNTVQSLAHSPKGEGHDQFLTGIRVAFDLTFTNKAWVEAERYRFLEFVSSQSTIHRISKFNLSQQYNEYVDSRIINIMKELKNRYNETQDKEDYLTLLYSNPCGFELTARLTTNYRNLKTIYSQRKNHTLPEWRKFCKWIETLPNAKELIINED
;
A
#
# COMPACT_ATOMS: atom_id res chain seq x y z
N MET A 1 -6.85 -7.40 -5.43
CA MET A 1 -5.62 -6.78 -4.89
C MET A 1 -4.39 -7.57 -5.31
N LYS A 2 -3.32 -6.92 -5.77
CA LYS A 2 -2.04 -7.50 -6.18
C LYS A 2 -0.90 -6.60 -5.68
N ILE A 3 0.24 -7.16 -5.31
CA ILE A 3 1.45 -6.42 -4.94
C ILE A 3 2.63 -7.00 -5.71
N GLU A 4 3.39 -6.15 -6.39
CA GLU A 4 4.47 -6.54 -7.27
C GLU A 4 5.66 -5.58 -7.17
N ASN A 5 6.78 -5.96 -7.79
CA ASN A 5 7.98 -5.11 -7.92
C ASN A 5 8.44 -4.54 -6.56
N VAL A 6 8.39 -5.37 -5.51
CA VAL A 6 8.76 -4.98 -4.14
C VAL A 6 10.26 -4.83 -4.03
N LYS A 7 10.69 -3.71 -3.43
CA LYS A 7 12.09 -3.44 -3.08
C LYS A 7 12.16 -2.86 -1.67
N VAL A 8 13.06 -3.38 -0.87
CA VAL A 8 13.38 -2.86 0.47
C VAL A 8 14.79 -2.27 0.42
N TYR A 9 14.94 -1.08 0.94
CA TYR A 9 16.21 -0.34 0.94
C TYR A 9 16.61 0.02 2.35
N ASP A 10 17.93 0.12 2.58
CA ASP A 10 18.55 0.61 3.80
C ASP A 10 18.20 -0.17 5.09
N LEU A 11 17.85 -1.46 4.94
CA LEU A 11 17.46 -2.30 6.07
C LEU A 11 18.61 -2.45 7.09
N GLU A 12 19.77 -2.87 6.63
CA GLU A 12 20.92 -3.18 7.49
C GLU A 12 21.48 -1.92 8.14
N GLU A 13 21.67 -0.84 7.37
CA GLU A 13 22.23 0.42 7.87
C GLU A 13 21.27 1.12 8.86
N SER A 14 19.97 1.06 8.63
CA SER A 14 18.97 1.58 9.58
C SER A 14 18.95 0.79 10.88
N ILE A 15 19.08 -0.55 10.84
CA ILE A 15 19.20 -1.39 12.05
C ILE A 15 20.51 -1.06 12.79
N LYS A 16 21.63 -0.92 12.09
CA LYS A 16 22.91 -0.50 12.65
C LYS A 16 22.77 0.86 13.34
N ALA A 17 22.14 1.83 12.69
CA ALA A 17 21.92 3.18 13.20
C ALA A 17 21.05 3.22 14.47
N SER A 18 20.18 2.25 14.71
CA SER A 18 19.38 2.16 15.94
C SER A 18 20.25 2.04 17.21
N LYS A 19 21.51 1.62 17.06
CA LYS A 19 22.48 1.42 18.16
C LYS A 19 23.37 2.64 18.42
N TYR A 20 23.39 3.63 17.51
CA TYR A 20 24.27 4.81 17.59
C TYR A 20 24.14 5.61 18.89
N PRO A 21 22.95 5.80 19.48
CA PRO A 21 22.84 6.55 20.74
C PRO A 21 23.66 5.99 21.91
N MET A 22 23.99 4.68 21.88
CA MET A 22 24.77 4.01 22.91
C MET A 22 26.21 3.68 22.48
N ALA A 23 26.60 4.04 21.24
CA ALA A 23 27.91 3.73 20.70
C ALA A 23 28.86 4.91 20.91
N VAL A 24 30.08 4.59 21.34
CA VAL A 24 31.21 5.54 21.31
C VAL A 24 31.83 5.57 19.91
N ASP A 25 31.88 4.41 19.25
CA ASP A 25 32.35 4.23 17.89
C ASP A 25 31.25 3.56 17.06
N THR A 26 30.72 4.28 16.08
CA THR A 26 29.62 3.81 15.22
C THR A 26 30.06 2.73 14.23
N GLU A 27 31.35 2.63 13.91
CA GLU A 27 31.88 1.57 13.04
C GLU A 27 31.80 0.19 13.71
N SER A 28 31.85 0.13 15.04
CA SER A 28 31.69 -1.09 15.80
C SER A 28 30.25 -1.64 15.82
N CYS A 29 29.26 -0.82 15.43
CA CYS A 29 27.87 -1.24 15.39
C CYS A 29 27.64 -2.20 14.19
N ASN A 30 26.81 -3.23 14.43
CA ASN A 30 26.40 -4.19 13.40
C ASN A 30 24.89 -4.17 13.17
N SER A 31 24.42 -4.82 12.10
CA SER A 31 23.01 -4.92 11.71
C SER A 31 22.25 -6.10 12.37
N ASN A 32 22.79 -6.73 13.41
CA ASN A 32 22.09 -7.81 14.11
C ASN A 32 20.87 -7.26 14.87
N ILE A 33 19.74 -7.91 14.71
CA ILE A 33 18.51 -7.59 15.44
C ILE A 33 18.61 -8.25 16.83
N THR A 34 18.93 -7.46 17.83
CA THR A 34 18.95 -7.87 19.24
C THR A 34 17.58 -7.62 19.90
N ASN A 35 17.38 -8.17 21.11
CA ASN A 35 16.17 -7.86 21.89
C ASN A 35 15.99 -6.34 22.12
N THR A 36 17.10 -5.61 22.27
CA THR A 36 17.07 -4.14 22.38
C THR A 36 16.54 -3.50 21.12
N VAL A 37 17.02 -3.91 19.93
CA VAL A 37 16.52 -3.38 18.63
C VAL A 37 15.04 -3.70 18.46
N GLN A 38 14.59 -4.90 18.83
CA GLN A 38 13.16 -5.25 18.79
C GLN A 38 12.35 -4.37 19.76
N SER A 39 12.82 -4.16 20.98
CA SER A 39 12.18 -3.29 21.97
C SER A 39 12.06 -1.85 21.45
N LEU A 40 13.12 -1.32 20.81
CA LEU A 40 13.07 0.01 20.18
C LEU A 40 12.05 0.06 19.03
N ALA A 41 12.02 -0.98 18.19
CA ALA A 41 11.06 -1.07 17.07
C ALA A 41 9.61 -1.09 17.55
N HIS A 42 9.36 -1.71 18.71
CA HIS A 42 8.01 -1.86 19.29
C HIS A 42 7.68 -0.81 20.37
N SER A 43 8.54 0.19 20.57
CA SER A 43 8.30 1.25 21.54
C SER A 43 6.92 1.92 21.31
N PRO A 44 6.27 2.38 22.39
CA PRO A 44 4.99 3.05 22.32
C PRO A 44 5.00 4.26 21.39
N LYS A 45 3.85 4.53 20.77
CA LYS A 45 3.69 5.65 19.86
C LYS A 45 3.94 6.98 20.61
N GLY A 46 4.85 7.78 20.08
CA GLY A 46 5.19 9.08 20.64
C GLY A 46 6.53 9.12 21.38
N GLU A 47 7.10 7.98 21.77
CA GLU A 47 8.41 7.94 22.45
C GLU A 47 9.58 8.19 21.47
N GLY A 48 9.39 7.97 20.17
CA GLY A 48 10.39 8.26 19.15
C GLY A 48 11.51 7.23 19.00
N HIS A 49 11.57 6.21 19.84
CA HIS A 49 12.63 5.19 19.79
C HIS A 49 12.59 4.33 18.52
N ASP A 50 11.41 4.21 17.87
CA ASP A 50 11.22 3.52 16.59
C ASP A 50 11.57 4.38 15.37
N GLN A 51 12.23 5.53 15.56
CA GLN A 51 12.58 6.45 14.47
C GLN A 51 13.44 5.83 13.38
N PHE A 52 14.36 4.91 13.72
CA PHE A 52 15.21 4.21 12.76
C PHE A 52 14.41 3.44 11.68
N LEU A 53 13.18 2.99 11.99
CA LEU A 53 12.29 2.33 11.03
C LEU A 53 11.88 3.25 9.86
N THR A 54 12.04 4.56 9.99
CA THR A 54 11.78 5.50 8.88
C THR A 54 12.84 5.42 7.79
N GLY A 55 14.06 5.01 8.13
CA GLY A 55 15.15 4.77 7.17
C GLY A 55 14.89 3.55 6.28
N ILE A 56 14.22 2.52 6.81
CA ILE A 56 13.92 1.30 6.05
C ILE A 56 12.79 1.59 5.05
N ARG A 57 13.18 1.93 3.81
CA ARG A 57 12.25 2.30 2.75
C ARG A 57 11.76 1.10 1.96
N VAL A 58 10.48 1.12 1.58
CA VAL A 58 9.85 0.08 0.76
C VAL A 58 9.20 0.72 -0.45
N ALA A 59 9.51 0.19 -1.64
CA ALA A 59 8.88 0.60 -2.89
C ALA A 59 8.19 -0.62 -3.53
N PHE A 60 6.95 -0.45 -4.01
CA PHE A 60 6.15 -1.54 -4.57
C PHE A 60 5.03 -1.02 -5.46
N ASP A 61 4.52 -1.89 -6.34
CA ASP A 61 3.30 -1.64 -7.10
C ASP A 61 2.13 -2.28 -6.35
N LEU A 62 1.06 -1.51 -6.14
CA LEU A 62 -0.13 -1.96 -5.42
C LEU A 62 -1.37 -1.78 -6.29
N THR A 63 -2.13 -2.86 -6.47
CA THR A 63 -3.45 -2.82 -7.08
C THR A 63 -4.53 -2.85 -6.01
N PHE A 64 -5.23 -1.74 -5.86
CA PHE A 64 -6.36 -1.58 -4.93
C PHE A 64 -7.62 -1.17 -5.67
N THR A 65 -8.78 -1.44 -5.04
CA THR A 65 -10.06 -0.85 -5.47
C THR A 65 -10.07 0.66 -5.20
N ASN A 66 -10.88 1.42 -5.95
CA ASN A 66 -11.12 2.83 -5.66
C ASN A 66 -11.57 3.04 -4.21
N LYS A 67 -12.35 2.10 -3.64
CA LYS A 67 -12.76 2.16 -2.24
C LYS A 67 -11.57 2.10 -1.28
N ALA A 68 -10.63 1.20 -1.52
CA ALA A 68 -9.45 1.05 -0.68
C ALA A 68 -8.46 2.23 -0.87
N TRP A 69 -8.35 2.78 -2.08
CA TRP A 69 -7.52 3.95 -2.36
C TRP A 69 -7.93 5.18 -1.56
N VAL A 70 -9.23 5.51 -1.49
CA VAL A 70 -9.73 6.62 -0.66
C VAL A 70 -9.34 6.49 0.82
N GLU A 71 -9.26 5.25 1.32
CA GLU A 71 -8.79 5.01 2.68
C GLU A 71 -7.27 5.09 2.81
N ALA A 72 -6.53 4.74 1.75
CA ALA A 72 -5.07 4.80 1.71
C ALA A 72 -4.54 6.26 1.75
N GLU A 73 -5.27 7.23 1.23
CA GLU A 73 -4.93 8.66 1.24
C GLU A 73 -4.72 9.23 2.67
N ARG A 74 -5.26 8.58 3.70
CA ARG A 74 -5.05 8.96 5.10
C ARG A 74 -3.63 8.70 5.60
N TYR A 75 -2.85 7.87 4.91
CA TYR A 75 -1.50 7.52 5.31
C TYR A 75 -0.50 8.45 4.62
N ARG A 76 -0.13 9.54 5.29
CA ARG A 76 0.77 10.58 4.77
C ARG A 76 2.08 10.05 4.20
N PHE A 77 2.63 8.97 4.76
CA PHE A 77 3.90 8.37 4.34
C PHE A 77 3.71 7.14 3.43
N LEU A 78 2.51 6.95 2.88
CA LEU A 78 2.25 6.06 1.77
C LEU A 78 2.19 6.91 0.50
N GLU A 79 3.36 7.18 -0.07
CA GLU A 79 3.55 8.19 -1.11
C GLU A 79 3.33 7.62 -2.51
N PHE A 80 2.50 8.27 -3.30
CA PHE A 80 2.25 7.92 -4.69
C PHE A 80 3.39 8.44 -5.58
N VAL A 81 4.05 7.53 -6.32
CA VAL A 81 4.99 7.88 -7.38
C VAL A 81 4.24 8.14 -8.68
N SER A 82 3.33 7.23 -9.04
CA SER A 82 2.44 7.33 -10.20
C SER A 82 1.34 6.28 -10.12
N SER A 83 0.25 6.48 -10.85
CA SER A 83 -0.86 5.53 -10.89
C SER A 83 -1.52 5.45 -12.26
N GLN A 84 -2.24 4.34 -12.50
CA GLN A 84 -3.19 4.29 -13.60
C GLN A 84 -4.29 5.34 -13.41
N SER A 85 -4.85 5.82 -14.52
CA SER A 85 -5.86 6.88 -14.50
C SER A 85 -7.13 6.46 -15.25
N THR A 86 -8.27 6.53 -14.57
CA THR A 86 -9.57 6.32 -15.20
C THR A 86 -9.90 7.44 -16.17
N ILE A 87 -9.62 8.69 -15.80
CA ILE A 87 -9.92 9.87 -16.65
C ILE A 87 -9.22 9.85 -18.00
N HIS A 88 -8.11 9.09 -18.12
CA HIS A 88 -7.40 8.96 -19.40
C HIS A 88 -7.66 7.64 -20.11
N ARG A 89 -8.08 6.60 -19.39
CA ARG A 89 -8.03 5.24 -19.94
C ARG A 89 -9.22 4.35 -19.64
N ILE A 90 -10.30 4.83 -19.01
CA ILE A 90 -11.43 3.98 -18.62
C ILE A 90 -12.01 3.19 -19.81
N SER A 91 -12.10 3.81 -20.99
CA SER A 91 -12.58 3.17 -22.20
C SER A 91 -11.62 2.12 -22.79
N LYS A 92 -10.37 2.05 -22.31
CA LYS A 92 -9.34 1.10 -22.79
C LYS A 92 -9.16 -0.11 -21.88
N PHE A 93 -9.60 -0.03 -20.62
CA PHE A 93 -9.51 -1.15 -19.70
C PHE A 93 -10.38 -2.35 -20.14
N ASN A 94 -9.92 -3.55 -19.82
CA ASN A 94 -10.77 -4.75 -19.94
C ASN A 94 -11.70 -4.82 -18.72
N LEU A 95 -12.90 -4.28 -18.86
CA LEU A 95 -13.88 -4.19 -17.77
C LEU A 95 -14.29 -5.55 -17.19
N SER A 96 -14.10 -6.65 -17.90
CA SER A 96 -14.39 -8.00 -17.37
C SER A 96 -13.40 -8.44 -16.29
N GLN A 97 -12.22 -7.80 -16.20
CA GLN A 97 -11.11 -8.18 -15.31
C GLN A 97 -10.69 -7.04 -14.37
N GLN A 98 -11.41 -5.91 -14.42
CA GLN A 98 -10.99 -4.68 -13.75
C GLN A 98 -11.71 -4.44 -12.42
N TYR A 99 -12.63 -5.31 -12.04
CA TYR A 99 -13.41 -5.18 -10.83
C TYR A 99 -13.08 -6.29 -9.83
N ASN A 100 -13.17 -5.98 -8.54
CA ASN A 100 -13.08 -6.98 -7.51
C ASN A 100 -14.30 -7.92 -7.53
N GLU A 101 -14.20 -9.03 -6.81
CA GLU A 101 -15.19 -10.10 -6.74
C GLU A 101 -16.55 -9.70 -6.14
N TYR A 102 -16.64 -8.53 -5.51
CA TYR A 102 -17.87 -8.03 -4.85
C TYR A 102 -18.70 -7.09 -5.74
N VAL A 103 -18.23 -6.74 -6.93
CA VAL A 103 -19.04 -5.95 -7.87
C VAL A 103 -20.05 -6.85 -8.56
N ASP A 104 -21.34 -6.50 -8.42
CA ASP A 104 -22.44 -7.24 -9.06
C ASP A 104 -22.26 -7.31 -10.58
N SER A 105 -22.43 -8.50 -11.15
CA SER A 105 -22.25 -8.71 -12.60
C SER A 105 -23.15 -7.84 -13.49
N ARG A 106 -24.34 -7.47 -12.99
CA ARG A 106 -25.25 -6.56 -13.69
C ARG A 106 -24.62 -5.16 -13.87
N ILE A 107 -23.91 -4.67 -12.84
CA ILE A 107 -23.20 -3.39 -12.90
C ILE A 107 -22.05 -3.49 -13.91
N ILE A 108 -21.30 -4.59 -13.92
CA ILE A 108 -20.24 -4.81 -14.91
C ILE A 108 -20.79 -4.79 -16.35
N ASN A 109 -21.97 -5.37 -16.59
CA ASN A 109 -22.61 -5.36 -17.89
C ASN A 109 -23.04 -3.95 -18.30
N ILE A 110 -23.64 -3.18 -17.39
CA ILE A 110 -23.96 -1.76 -17.63
C ILE A 110 -22.71 -0.97 -18.00
N MET A 111 -21.60 -1.19 -17.28
CA MET A 111 -20.33 -0.50 -17.59
C MET A 111 -19.78 -0.87 -18.98
N LYS A 112 -19.98 -2.11 -19.43
CA LYS A 112 -19.61 -2.54 -20.79
C LYS A 112 -20.48 -1.87 -21.85
N GLU A 113 -21.79 -1.74 -21.62
CA GLU A 113 -22.72 -1.06 -22.50
C GLU A 113 -22.36 0.43 -22.63
N LEU A 114 -22.08 1.12 -21.51
CA LEU A 114 -21.63 2.51 -21.50
C LEU A 114 -20.31 2.69 -22.25
N LYS A 115 -19.37 1.77 -22.07
CA LYS A 115 -18.10 1.77 -22.80
C LYS A 115 -18.32 1.60 -24.32
N ASN A 116 -19.18 0.67 -24.73
CA ASN A 116 -19.48 0.43 -26.14
C ASN A 116 -20.13 1.68 -26.75
N ARG A 117 -21.13 2.28 -26.09
CA ARG A 117 -21.76 3.50 -26.52
C ARG A 117 -20.76 4.63 -26.74
N TYR A 118 -19.85 4.88 -25.78
CA TYR A 118 -18.79 5.86 -25.97
C TYR A 118 -17.87 5.51 -27.14
N ASN A 119 -17.52 4.24 -27.33
CA ASN A 119 -16.64 3.83 -28.42
C ASN A 119 -17.27 4.08 -29.81
N GLU A 120 -18.61 4.02 -29.90
CA GLU A 120 -19.38 4.30 -31.13
C GLU A 120 -19.55 5.80 -31.37
N THR A 121 -19.91 6.56 -30.33
CA THR A 121 -20.23 7.98 -30.44
C THR A 121 -19.05 8.91 -30.38
N GLN A 122 -18.03 8.55 -29.59
CA GLN A 122 -16.90 9.41 -29.18
C GLN A 122 -17.36 10.74 -28.54
N ASP A 123 -18.61 10.75 -28.04
CA ASP A 123 -19.19 11.92 -27.42
C ASP A 123 -18.69 12.14 -26.02
N LYS A 124 -18.51 13.41 -25.62
CA LYS A 124 -17.99 13.79 -24.31
C LYS A 124 -18.94 13.42 -23.17
N GLU A 125 -20.24 13.56 -23.36
CA GLU A 125 -21.22 13.23 -22.31
C GLU A 125 -21.30 11.73 -22.10
N ASP A 126 -21.15 10.91 -23.15
CA ASP A 126 -21.04 9.47 -23.05
C ASP A 126 -19.77 9.05 -22.30
N TYR A 127 -18.65 9.75 -22.53
CA TYR A 127 -17.43 9.55 -21.77
C TYR A 127 -17.57 9.86 -20.28
N LEU A 128 -18.18 10.98 -19.97
CA LEU A 128 -18.46 11.40 -18.58
C LEU A 128 -19.42 10.42 -17.90
N THR A 129 -20.46 9.97 -18.62
CA THR A 129 -21.38 8.95 -18.11
C THR A 129 -20.65 7.66 -17.75
N LEU A 130 -19.78 7.17 -18.63
CA LEU A 130 -18.93 6.00 -18.37
C LEU A 130 -18.02 6.23 -17.16
N LEU A 131 -17.40 7.39 -17.06
CA LEU A 131 -16.43 7.72 -16.00
C LEU A 131 -17.10 7.80 -14.63
N TYR A 132 -18.21 8.52 -14.52
CA TYR A 132 -18.91 8.75 -13.24
C TYR A 132 -19.79 7.58 -12.80
N SER A 133 -20.17 6.68 -13.70
CA SER A 133 -20.90 5.45 -13.37
C SER A 133 -19.99 4.34 -12.83
N ASN A 134 -18.67 4.52 -12.85
CA ASN A 134 -17.71 3.49 -12.47
C ASN A 134 -17.80 3.16 -10.97
N PRO A 135 -18.10 1.91 -10.59
CA PRO A 135 -18.26 1.53 -9.19
C PRO A 135 -16.95 1.52 -8.42
N CYS A 136 -17.03 1.69 -7.10
CA CYS A 136 -15.89 1.74 -6.18
C CYS A 136 -15.04 0.46 -6.14
N GLY A 137 -15.57 -0.66 -6.64
CA GLY A 137 -14.82 -1.91 -6.78
C GLY A 137 -13.89 -1.98 -7.99
N PHE A 138 -13.77 -0.90 -8.78
CA PHE A 138 -12.81 -0.82 -9.88
C PHE A 138 -11.38 -0.79 -9.34
N GLU A 139 -10.51 -1.67 -9.84
CA GLU A 139 -9.13 -1.80 -9.38
C GLU A 139 -8.17 -0.97 -10.25
N LEU A 140 -7.27 -0.25 -9.59
CA LEU A 140 -6.17 0.50 -10.21
C LEU A 140 -4.85 0.17 -9.55
N THR A 141 -3.78 0.20 -10.34
CA THR A 141 -2.42 -0.01 -9.85
C THR A 141 -1.70 1.32 -9.72
N ALA A 142 -1.04 1.51 -8.57
CA ALA A 142 -0.12 2.62 -8.32
C ALA A 142 1.25 2.11 -7.90
N ARG A 143 2.30 2.82 -8.32
CA ARG A 143 3.64 2.71 -7.73
C ARG A 143 3.69 3.56 -6.48
N LEU A 144 4.12 2.95 -5.37
CA LEU A 144 4.17 3.57 -4.04
C LEU A 144 5.56 3.47 -3.43
N THR A 145 5.84 4.42 -2.53
CA THR A 145 6.95 4.33 -1.57
C THR A 145 6.43 4.54 -0.15
N THR A 146 7.06 3.86 0.81
CA THR A 146 6.74 3.98 2.23
C THR A 146 7.94 3.58 3.08
N ASN A 147 7.77 3.43 4.39
CA ASN A 147 8.78 2.93 5.31
C ASN A 147 8.19 1.99 6.37
N TYR A 148 9.05 1.26 7.08
CA TYR A 148 8.63 0.29 8.08
C TYR A 148 7.82 0.91 9.23
N ARG A 149 8.13 2.13 9.66
CA ARG A 149 7.37 2.82 10.71
C ARG A 149 5.92 3.07 10.30
N ASN A 150 5.71 3.49 9.04
CA ASN A 150 4.37 3.66 8.50
C ASN A 150 3.65 2.31 8.33
N LEU A 151 4.36 1.28 7.83
CA LEU A 151 3.80 -0.07 7.71
C LEU A 151 3.39 -0.66 9.07
N LYS A 152 4.16 -0.43 10.14
CA LYS A 152 3.80 -0.77 11.52
C LYS A 152 2.46 -0.12 11.92
N THR A 153 2.29 1.17 11.61
CA THR A 153 1.04 1.90 11.89
C THR A 153 -0.14 1.33 11.08
N ILE A 154 0.07 1.07 9.78
CA ILE A 154 -0.97 0.48 8.92
C ILE A 154 -1.35 -0.91 9.43
N TYR A 155 -0.39 -1.74 9.75
CA TYR A 155 -0.61 -3.10 10.24
C TYR A 155 -1.48 -3.11 11.49
N SER A 156 -1.13 -2.34 12.51
CA SER A 156 -1.89 -2.27 13.76
C SER A 156 -3.34 -1.79 13.55
N GLN A 157 -3.56 -0.87 12.60
CA GLN A 157 -4.88 -0.31 12.32
C GLN A 157 -5.74 -1.16 11.38
N ARG A 158 -5.13 -1.99 10.52
CA ARG A 158 -5.80 -2.63 9.39
C ARG A 158 -5.79 -4.16 9.42
N LYS A 159 -5.07 -4.81 10.32
CA LYS A 159 -5.01 -6.29 10.42
C LYS A 159 -6.39 -6.96 10.51
N ASN A 160 -7.35 -6.29 11.15
CA ASN A 160 -8.72 -6.77 11.33
C ASN A 160 -9.76 -5.93 10.57
N HIS A 161 -9.35 -5.22 9.51
CA HIS A 161 -10.23 -4.31 8.79
C HIS A 161 -11.34 -5.03 8.02
N THR A 162 -12.51 -4.39 7.86
CA THR A 162 -13.65 -4.93 7.10
C THR A 162 -13.32 -5.21 5.65
N LEU A 163 -12.59 -4.29 4.97
CA LEU A 163 -12.21 -4.49 3.58
C LEU A 163 -11.13 -5.58 3.48
N PRO A 164 -11.34 -6.62 2.64
CA PRO A 164 -10.41 -7.72 2.50
C PRO A 164 -9.05 -7.29 1.91
N GLU A 165 -9.01 -6.20 1.13
CA GLU A 165 -7.78 -5.66 0.57
C GLU A 165 -6.80 -5.25 1.67
N TRP A 166 -7.26 -4.60 2.74
CA TRP A 166 -6.40 -4.23 3.86
C TRP A 166 -5.88 -5.43 4.63
N ARG A 167 -6.71 -6.46 4.83
CA ARG A 167 -6.24 -7.71 5.46
C ARG A 167 -5.18 -8.41 4.61
N LYS A 168 -5.39 -8.45 3.27
CA LYS A 168 -4.41 -8.99 2.32
C LYS A 168 -3.12 -8.16 2.32
N PHE A 169 -3.23 -6.83 2.43
CA PHE A 169 -2.08 -5.93 2.55
C PHE A 169 -1.30 -6.19 3.84
N CYS A 170 -1.97 -6.37 4.98
CA CYS A 170 -1.32 -6.73 6.23
C CYS A 170 -0.61 -8.10 6.14
N LYS A 171 -1.24 -9.09 5.49
CA LYS A 171 -0.58 -10.38 5.22
C LYS A 171 0.67 -10.25 4.36
N TRP A 172 0.67 -9.34 3.40
CA TRP A 172 1.89 -9.04 2.65
C TRP A 172 2.96 -8.37 3.53
N ILE A 173 2.62 -7.44 4.42
CA ILE A 173 3.58 -6.84 5.36
C ILE A 173 4.30 -7.92 6.16
N GLU A 174 3.62 -8.99 6.56
CA GLU A 174 4.19 -10.12 7.29
C GLU A 174 5.30 -10.85 6.50
N THR A 175 5.33 -10.71 5.17
CA THR A 175 6.34 -11.33 4.30
C THR A 175 7.58 -10.47 4.06
N LEU A 176 7.60 -9.23 4.54
CA LEU A 176 8.75 -8.34 4.37
C LEU A 176 9.94 -8.80 5.24
N PRO A 177 11.18 -8.51 4.83
CA PRO A 177 12.36 -8.85 5.61
C PRO A 177 12.26 -8.35 7.05
N ASN A 178 12.49 -9.24 8.02
CA ASN A 178 12.43 -8.95 9.46
C ASN A 178 11.13 -8.26 9.94
N ALA A 179 10.02 -8.46 9.22
CA ALA A 179 8.74 -7.86 9.59
C ALA A 179 8.26 -8.29 10.97
N LYS A 180 8.52 -9.56 11.36
CA LYS A 180 8.14 -10.09 12.66
C LYS A 180 8.83 -9.36 13.81
N GLU A 181 10.11 -9.05 13.64
CA GLU A 181 10.94 -8.40 14.65
C GLU A 181 10.77 -6.87 14.69
N LEU A 182 10.39 -6.24 13.55
CA LEU A 182 10.44 -4.79 13.40
C LEU A 182 9.09 -4.12 13.21
N ILE A 183 8.08 -4.86 12.74
CA ILE A 183 6.77 -4.28 12.36
C ILE A 183 5.63 -4.86 13.20
N ILE A 184 5.63 -6.19 13.39
CA ILE A 184 4.51 -6.93 13.94
C ILE A 184 4.65 -7.01 15.46
N ASN A 185 3.72 -6.38 16.18
CA ASN A 185 3.57 -6.57 17.61
C ASN A 185 2.53 -7.67 17.83
N GLU A 186 2.95 -8.77 18.42
CA GLU A 186 2.05 -9.86 18.86
C GLU A 186 1.51 -9.45 20.25
N ASP A 187 0.53 -8.49 20.29
CA ASP A 187 -0.31 -8.22 21.46
C ASP A 187 -1.56 -9.08 21.43
#